data_f242a5d14538fc74c950be1763ac13d4
#
_entry.id   f242a5d14538fc74c950be1763ac13d4
#
_cell.length_a   1.000
_cell.length_b   1.000
_cell.length_c   1.000
_cell.angle_alpha   90.00
_cell.angle_beta   90.00
_cell.angle_gamma   90.00
#
_symmetry.space_group_name_H-M   'P 1'
#
loop_
_entity.id
_entity.type
_entity.pdbx_description
1 polymer ?
#
loop_
_entity_poly.entity_id
_entity_poly.type
_entity_poly.pdbx_seq_one_letter_code
_entity_poly.pdbx_strand_id
1 'polypeptide(L)'
;MEDYSMEKQEYTITLYTENSIGMIGRISTIFSRRKINIESLNTSPSEAEGIHRFTIVIQETEDVVRKLCRQIEKQVEVLKAYYNTNDEVIWQEQALYKVPTSVVTEKAPVERLLRQYGASAVVIRNDYTVFETAGHREEIDALTEALAEYNLIEFVRSARIAIIKHSEGFHKKLKEFEEAEPAAEVVENRYLDKQDKVFTM
;
A
#
# COMPACT_ATOMS: atom_id res chain seq x y z
N MET A 1 -15.76 22.06 -20.38
CA MET A 1 -16.49 20.81 -20.07
C MET A 1 -15.44 19.73 -20.14
N GLU A 2 -14.91 19.30 -18.99
CA GLU A 2 -13.90 18.25 -18.95
C GLU A 2 -14.58 16.95 -19.37
N ASP A 3 -14.10 16.33 -20.43
CA ASP A 3 -14.59 15.06 -20.95
C ASP A 3 -14.02 13.96 -20.03
N TYR A 4 -14.76 13.61 -18.99
CA TYR A 4 -14.36 12.54 -18.08
C TYR A 4 -14.49 11.20 -18.80
N SER A 5 -13.37 10.46 -18.91
CA SER A 5 -13.36 9.12 -19.46
C SER A 5 -14.42 8.26 -18.76
N MET A 6 -15.32 7.69 -19.55
CA MET A 6 -16.33 6.71 -19.09
C MET A 6 -15.71 5.32 -18.88
N GLU A 7 -14.46 5.15 -19.26
CA GLU A 7 -13.71 3.89 -19.15
C GLU A 7 -13.14 3.72 -17.75
N LYS A 8 -13.31 2.52 -17.21
CA LYS A 8 -12.72 2.15 -15.92
C LYS A 8 -11.22 1.94 -16.10
N GLN A 9 -10.43 2.59 -15.25
CA GLN A 9 -8.99 2.39 -15.18
C GLN A 9 -8.54 2.25 -13.73
N GLU A 10 -7.31 1.84 -13.54
CA GLU A 10 -6.73 1.67 -12.21
C GLU A 10 -6.31 3.02 -11.64
N TYR A 11 -6.73 3.28 -10.40
CA TYR A 11 -6.35 4.45 -9.62
C TYR A 11 -5.68 4.04 -8.32
N THR A 12 -4.65 4.77 -7.95
CA THR A 12 -4.03 4.73 -6.64
C THR A 12 -4.55 5.90 -5.81
N ILE A 13 -5.26 5.60 -4.73
CA ILE A 13 -5.73 6.59 -3.76
C ILE A 13 -4.76 6.61 -2.59
N THR A 14 -4.22 7.78 -2.27
CA THR A 14 -3.36 8.00 -1.11
C THR A 14 -4.12 8.85 -0.09
N LEU A 15 -4.26 8.33 1.14
CA LEU A 15 -4.89 9.03 2.25
C LEU A 15 -3.86 9.27 3.35
N TYR A 16 -3.94 10.44 3.97
CA TYR A 16 -3.27 10.75 5.22
C TYR A 16 -4.34 10.94 6.29
N THR A 17 -4.21 10.22 7.40
CA THR A 17 -5.20 10.22 8.48
C THR A 17 -4.50 10.30 9.82
N GLU A 18 -5.21 10.76 10.83
CA GLU A 18 -4.79 10.52 12.21
C GLU A 18 -4.72 9.02 12.50
N ASN A 19 -3.81 8.64 13.41
CA ASN A 19 -3.71 7.27 13.88
C ASN A 19 -4.83 6.98 14.91
N SER A 20 -6.04 6.74 14.43
CA SER A 20 -7.17 6.44 15.30
C SER A 20 -7.74 5.03 15.08
N ILE A 21 -8.23 4.44 16.20
CA ILE A 21 -8.82 3.10 16.19
C ILE A 21 -10.06 3.09 15.26
N GLY A 22 -10.15 2.05 14.41
CA GLY A 22 -11.30 1.83 13.54
C GLY A 22 -11.24 2.55 12.20
N MET A 23 -10.15 3.27 11.86
CA MET A 23 -10.01 3.99 10.58
C MET A 23 -10.17 3.08 9.37
N ILE A 24 -9.54 1.90 9.37
CA ILE A 24 -9.68 0.92 8.27
C ILE A 24 -11.17 0.56 8.06
N GLY A 25 -11.89 0.30 9.16
CA GLY A 25 -13.31 -0.03 9.11
C GLY A 25 -14.17 1.11 8.54
N ARG A 26 -13.90 2.35 8.93
CA ARG A 26 -14.61 3.53 8.40
C ARG A 26 -14.34 3.74 6.93
N ILE A 27 -13.09 3.68 6.52
CA ILE A 27 -12.70 3.80 5.10
C ILE A 27 -13.33 2.67 4.29
N SER A 28 -13.20 1.41 4.69
CA SER A 28 -13.76 0.28 3.97
C SER A 28 -15.30 0.34 3.85
N THR A 29 -15.98 0.90 4.86
CA THR A 29 -17.43 1.13 4.81
C THR A 29 -17.83 2.12 3.72
N ILE A 30 -17.02 3.16 3.47
CA ILE A 30 -17.30 4.13 2.40
C ILE A 30 -17.24 3.44 1.02
N PHE A 31 -16.24 2.61 0.79
CA PHE A 31 -16.10 1.82 -0.45
C PHE A 31 -17.26 0.83 -0.61
N SER A 32 -17.57 0.08 0.45
CA SER A 32 -18.65 -0.91 0.45
C SER A 32 -20.02 -0.30 0.15
N ARG A 33 -20.35 0.84 0.73
CA ARG A 33 -21.61 1.57 0.46
C ARG A 33 -21.73 2.01 -1.00
N ARG A 34 -20.62 2.25 -1.67
CA ARG A 34 -20.55 2.60 -3.09
C ARG A 34 -20.41 1.39 -4.01
N LYS A 35 -20.31 0.18 -3.44
CA LYS A 35 -20.05 -1.08 -4.18
C LYS A 35 -18.76 -1.03 -5.00
N ILE A 36 -17.74 -0.32 -4.50
CA ILE A 36 -16.41 -0.23 -5.09
C ILE A 36 -15.53 -1.30 -4.44
N ASN A 37 -14.91 -2.16 -5.27
CA ASN A 37 -13.94 -3.14 -4.79
C ASN A 37 -12.61 -2.46 -4.49
N ILE A 38 -11.94 -2.92 -3.43
CA ILE A 38 -10.55 -2.56 -3.11
C ILE A 38 -9.66 -3.68 -3.61
N GLU A 39 -8.86 -3.41 -4.66
CA GLU A 39 -7.95 -4.40 -5.25
C GLU A 39 -6.70 -4.59 -4.39
N SER A 40 -6.23 -3.52 -3.75
CA SER A 40 -5.05 -3.54 -2.88
C SER A 40 -5.18 -2.47 -1.80
N LEU A 41 -4.76 -2.79 -0.58
CA LEU A 41 -4.76 -1.88 0.56
C LEU A 41 -3.46 -2.04 1.34
N ASN A 42 -2.70 -0.96 1.42
CA ASN A 42 -1.57 -0.81 2.34
C ASN A 42 -1.88 0.30 3.33
N THR A 43 -1.55 0.09 4.60
CA THR A 43 -1.58 1.14 5.62
C THR A 43 -0.39 1.00 6.54
N SER A 44 0.26 2.11 6.85
CA SER A 44 1.43 2.17 7.72
C SER A 44 1.51 3.54 8.39
N PRO A 45 2.22 3.68 9.51
CA PRO A 45 2.65 4.99 9.99
C PRO A 45 3.35 5.75 8.87
N SER A 46 3.09 7.04 8.77
CA SER A 46 3.82 7.92 7.87
C SER A 46 5.12 8.38 8.54
N GLU A 47 5.91 9.19 7.85
CA GLU A 47 7.10 9.85 8.39
C GLU A 47 6.77 10.95 9.42
N ALA A 48 5.50 11.33 9.57
CA ALA A 48 5.03 12.25 10.59
C ALA A 48 4.38 11.48 11.75
N GLU A 49 4.77 11.84 12.97
CA GLU A 49 4.23 11.23 14.18
C GLU A 49 2.71 11.42 14.28
N GLY A 50 2.00 10.36 14.65
CA GLY A 50 0.54 10.37 14.78
C GLY A 50 -0.24 10.30 13.47
N ILE A 51 0.42 10.31 12.31
CA ILE A 51 -0.22 10.27 11.00
C ILE A 51 0.01 8.91 10.34
N HIS A 52 -1.06 8.31 9.86
CA HIS A 52 -1.04 7.10 9.04
C HIS A 52 -1.25 7.43 7.57
N ARG A 53 -0.57 6.67 6.72
CA ARG A 53 -0.75 6.69 5.28
C ARG A 53 -1.44 5.43 4.82
N PHE A 54 -2.48 5.61 3.99
CA PHE A 54 -3.14 4.53 3.25
C PHE A 54 -2.79 4.65 1.77
N THR A 55 -2.52 3.53 1.15
CA THR A 55 -2.40 3.41 -0.31
C THR A 55 -3.42 2.38 -0.76
N ILE A 56 -4.44 2.81 -1.49
CA ILE A 56 -5.58 1.99 -1.89
C ILE A 56 -5.64 1.96 -3.41
N VAL A 57 -5.73 0.76 -3.98
CA VAL A 57 -5.86 0.56 -5.43
C VAL A 57 -7.29 0.14 -5.74
N ILE A 58 -7.89 0.78 -6.72
CA ILE A 58 -9.23 0.48 -7.22
C ILE A 58 -9.27 0.58 -8.74
N GLN A 59 -10.29 -0.04 -9.34
CA GLN A 59 -10.57 0.08 -10.77
C GLN A 59 -11.96 0.71 -10.98
N GLU A 60 -11.97 1.99 -11.36
CA GLU A 60 -13.19 2.78 -11.53
C GLU A 60 -13.01 3.91 -12.57
N THR A 61 -14.12 4.61 -12.84
CA THR A 61 -14.09 5.82 -13.68
C THR A 61 -13.61 7.02 -12.86
N GLU A 62 -13.01 8.01 -13.50
CA GLU A 62 -12.47 9.20 -12.83
C GLU A 62 -13.53 9.95 -12.01
N ASP A 63 -14.74 10.10 -12.55
CA ASP A 63 -15.83 10.81 -11.85
C ASP A 63 -16.23 10.13 -10.53
N VAL A 64 -16.24 8.79 -10.53
CA VAL A 64 -16.50 8.00 -9.32
C VAL A 64 -15.38 8.18 -8.30
N VAL A 65 -14.14 8.09 -8.73
CA VAL A 65 -12.95 8.25 -7.86
C VAL A 65 -12.90 9.64 -7.25
N ARG A 66 -13.12 10.68 -8.04
CA ARG A 66 -13.16 12.06 -7.57
C ARG A 66 -14.24 12.28 -6.50
N LYS A 67 -15.45 11.75 -6.72
CA LYS A 67 -16.56 11.82 -5.75
C LYS A 67 -16.25 11.02 -4.49
N LEU A 68 -15.56 9.88 -4.62
CA LEU A 68 -15.13 9.04 -3.52
C LEU A 68 -14.11 9.79 -2.64
N CYS A 69 -13.05 10.35 -3.23
CA CYS A 69 -12.02 11.10 -2.50
C CYS A 69 -12.60 12.28 -1.74
N ARG A 70 -13.49 13.07 -2.37
CA ARG A 70 -14.21 14.16 -1.70
C ARG A 70 -15.07 13.69 -0.52
N GLN A 71 -15.62 12.48 -0.57
CA GLN A 71 -16.38 11.91 0.54
C GLN A 71 -15.47 11.44 1.67
N ILE A 72 -14.32 10.88 1.33
CA ILE A 72 -13.32 10.43 2.31
C ILE A 72 -12.74 11.65 3.05
N GLU A 73 -12.42 12.73 2.36
CA GLU A 73 -11.91 13.97 2.96
C GLU A 73 -12.89 14.64 3.95
N LYS A 74 -14.18 14.28 3.91
CA LYS A 74 -15.16 14.77 4.89
C LYS A 74 -15.14 14.02 6.23
N GLN A 75 -14.36 12.94 6.35
CA GLN A 75 -14.17 12.29 7.64
C GLN A 75 -13.23 13.13 8.50
N VAL A 76 -13.59 13.29 9.77
CA VAL A 76 -12.87 14.19 10.71
C VAL A 76 -11.38 13.84 10.81
N GLU A 77 -11.07 12.52 10.83
CA GLU A 77 -9.70 12.05 11.01
C GLU A 77 -8.90 11.97 9.70
N VAL A 78 -9.49 12.34 8.56
CA VAL A 78 -8.80 12.35 7.26
C VAL A 78 -8.25 13.73 6.99
N LEU A 79 -6.94 13.84 7.00
CA LEU A 79 -6.23 15.09 6.72
C LEU A 79 -6.26 15.42 5.22
N LYS A 80 -6.04 14.39 4.37
CA LYS A 80 -6.03 14.59 2.92
C LYS A 80 -6.27 13.28 2.17
N ALA A 81 -6.89 13.38 0.98
CA ALA A 81 -7.04 12.30 0.03
C ALA A 81 -6.60 12.77 -1.37
N TYR A 82 -5.75 11.97 -2.00
CA TYR A 82 -5.31 12.14 -3.38
C TYR A 82 -5.70 10.92 -4.20
N TYR A 83 -5.94 11.08 -5.49
CA TYR A 83 -6.04 9.98 -6.42
C TYR A 83 -5.18 10.26 -7.64
N ASN A 84 -4.54 9.24 -8.15
CA ASN A 84 -3.61 9.31 -9.28
C ASN A 84 -3.76 8.09 -10.16
N THR A 85 -3.52 8.26 -11.45
CA THR A 85 -3.36 7.17 -12.40
C THR A 85 -1.98 6.53 -12.26
N ASN A 86 -1.76 5.37 -12.90
CA ASN A 86 -0.45 4.70 -12.89
C ASN A 86 0.66 5.56 -13.53
N ASP A 87 0.31 6.42 -14.47
CA ASP A 87 1.28 7.31 -15.13
C ASP A 87 1.77 8.47 -14.24
N GLU A 88 1.01 8.81 -13.20
CA GLU A 88 1.31 9.91 -12.28
C GLU A 88 2.08 9.48 -11.04
N VAL A 89 2.22 8.17 -10.80
CA VAL A 89 2.90 7.60 -9.65
C VAL A 89 4.10 6.76 -10.03
N ILE A 90 5.06 6.64 -9.12
CA ILE A 90 6.06 5.57 -9.08
C ILE A 90 5.56 4.59 -8.04
N TRP A 91 5.39 3.33 -8.42
CA TRP A 91 4.86 2.32 -7.53
C TRP A 91 5.53 0.97 -7.70
N GLN A 92 5.52 0.18 -6.66
CA GLN A 92 6.02 -1.19 -6.64
C GLN A 92 5.22 -2.04 -5.65
N GLU A 93 5.25 -3.35 -5.89
CA GLU A 93 4.85 -4.39 -4.97
C GLU A 93 6.10 -5.22 -4.64
N GLN A 94 6.16 -5.81 -3.46
CA GLN A 94 7.23 -6.74 -3.07
C GLN A 94 6.68 -8.16 -3.06
N ALA A 95 7.48 -9.11 -3.51
CA ALA A 95 7.10 -10.52 -3.52
C ALA A 95 8.18 -11.39 -2.87
N LEU A 96 7.73 -12.47 -2.21
CA LEU A 96 8.57 -13.53 -1.67
C LEU A 96 8.22 -14.85 -2.36
N TYR A 97 9.25 -15.57 -2.78
CA TYR A 97 9.17 -16.85 -3.46
C TYR A 97 9.97 -17.89 -2.70
N LYS A 98 9.32 -18.95 -2.28
CA LYS A 98 9.97 -20.09 -1.61
C LYS A 98 10.06 -21.24 -2.60
N VAL A 99 11.28 -21.67 -2.89
CA VAL A 99 11.56 -22.76 -3.82
C VAL A 99 12.48 -23.80 -3.16
N PRO A 100 12.49 -25.08 -3.63
CA PRO A 100 13.46 -26.06 -3.14
C PRO A 100 14.89 -25.62 -3.45
N THR A 101 15.80 -25.74 -2.50
CA THR A 101 17.22 -25.37 -2.69
C THR A 101 17.88 -26.19 -3.80
N SER A 102 17.51 -27.46 -3.95
CA SER A 102 18.00 -28.33 -5.02
C SER A 102 17.72 -27.78 -6.42
N VAL A 103 16.55 -27.14 -6.60
CA VAL A 103 16.19 -26.55 -7.89
C VAL A 103 17.10 -25.39 -8.24
N VAL A 104 17.51 -24.60 -7.28
CA VAL A 104 18.41 -23.46 -7.49
C VAL A 104 19.84 -23.90 -7.77
N THR A 105 20.30 -24.94 -7.07
CA THR A 105 21.68 -25.43 -7.18
C THR A 105 21.92 -26.31 -8.40
N GLU A 106 20.91 -27.08 -8.82
CA GLU A 106 21.04 -28.05 -9.90
C GLU A 106 20.58 -27.53 -11.27
N LYS A 107 19.76 -26.49 -11.31
CA LYS A 107 19.17 -25.98 -12.54
C LYS A 107 19.65 -24.54 -12.88
N ALA A 108 20.71 -24.45 -13.67
CA ALA A 108 21.23 -23.17 -14.17
C ALA A 108 20.17 -22.21 -14.78
N PRO A 109 19.08 -22.68 -15.46
CA PRO A 109 18.02 -21.79 -15.92
C PRO A 109 17.32 -21.01 -14.83
N VAL A 110 17.13 -21.60 -13.64
CA VAL A 110 16.45 -20.94 -12.50
C VAL A 110 17.29 -19.77 -11.96
N GLU A 111 18.59 -19.97 -11.81
CA GLU A 111 19.49 -18.90 -11.38
C GLU A 111 19.46 -17.71 -12.37
N ARG A 112 19.47 -18.02 -13.69
CA ARG A 112 19.37 -16.98 -14.73
C ARG A 112 18.04 -16.24 -14.68
N LEU A 113 16.92 -16.96 -14.49
CA LEU A 113 15.58 -16.42 -14.35
C LEU A 113 15.52 -15.46 -13.15
N LEU A 114 15.94 -15.92 -11.97
CA LEU A 114 15.94 -15.09 -10.76
C LEU A 114 16.77 -13.82 -10.93
N ARG A 115 17.94 -13.94 -11.55
CA ARG A 115 18.81 -12.78 -11.85
C ARG A 115 18.18 -11.81 -12.83
N GLN A 116 17.45 -12.31 -13.85
CA GLN A 116 16.74 -11.48 -14.83
C GLN A 116 15.69 -10.59 -14.18
N TYR A 117 14.98 -11.10 -13.16
CA TYR A 117 13.96 -10.35 -12.41
C TYR A 117 14.53 -9.63 -11.18
N GLY A 118 15.85 -9.57 -11.03
CA GLY A 118 16.50 -8.89 -9.91
C GLY A 118 16.20 -9.53 -8.55
N ALA A 119 15.80 -10.81 -8.55
CA ALA A 119 15.47 -11.51 -7.32
C ALA A 119 16.73 -11.80 -6.49
N SER A 120 16.69 -11.50 -5.20
CA SER A 120 17.77 -11.74 -4.24
C SER A 120 17.39 -12.77 -3.18
N ALA A 121 18.34 -13.61 -2.78
CA ALA A 121 18.11 -14.61 -1.75
C ALA A 121 18.09 -13.95 -0.36
N VAL A 122 16.96 -14.09 0.34
CA VAL A 122 16.78 -13.60 1.72
C VAL A 122 17.12 -14.68 2.74
N VAL A 123 16.74 -15.93 2.45
CA VAL A 123 16.97 -17.07 3.31
C VAL A 123 17.43 -18.26 2.47
N ILE A 124 18.53 -18.90 2.89
CA ILE A 124 19.01 -20.14 2.28
C ILE A 124 19.03 -21.22 3.36
N ARG A 125 18.31 -22.33 3.12
CA ARG A 125 18.28 -23.52 3.94
C ARG A 125 18.62 -24.75 3.10
N ASN A 126 18.84 -25.89 3.73
CA ASN A 126 19.16 -27.12 3.02
C ASN A 126 18.01 -27.63 2.14
N ASP A 127 16.77 -27.40 2.57
CA ASP A 127 15.54 -27.88 1.95
C ASP A 127 14.86 -26.81 1.08
N TYR A 128 14.94 -25.53 1.45
CA TYR A 128 14.36 -24.43 0.68
C TYR A 128 15.21 -23.16 0.68
N THR A 129 15.02 -22.35 -0.35
CA THR A 129 15.55 -20.99 -0.46
C THR A 129 14.38 -20.02 -0.67
N VAL A 130 14.41 -18.86 0.00
CA VAL A 130 13.46 -17.79 -0.19
C VAL A 130 14.14 -16.66 -0.94
N PHE A 131 13.50 -16.23 -2.03
CA PHE A 131 13.90 -15.06 -2.81
C PHE A 131 12.90 -13.93 -2.61
N GLU A 132 13.39 -12.71 -2.64
CA GLU A 132 12.57 -11.50 -2.74
C GLU A 132 12.80 -10.79 -4.07
N THR A 133 11.77 -10.13 -4.56
CA THR A 133 11.88 -9.14 -5.65
C THR A 133 10.86 -8.03 -5.44
N ALA A 134 11.15 -6.85 -5.97
CA ALA A 134 10.21 -5.74 -6.04
C ALA A 134 10.04 -5.34 -7.51
N GLY A 135 8.81 -5.05 -7.90
CA GLY A 135 8.49 -4.68 -9.28
C GLY A 135 7.03 -4.37 -9.48
N HIS A 136 6.66 -4.22 -10.74
CA HIS A 136 5.26 -4.10 -11.12
C HIS A 136 4.56 -5.47 -11.07
N ARG A 137 3.23 -5.43 -10.95
CA ARG A 137 2.41 -6.66 -10.82
C ARG A 137 2.68 -7.66 -11.93
N GLU A 138 2.77 -7.18 -13.16
CA GLU A 138 2.99 -8.00 -14.36
C GLU A 138 4.34 -8.73 -14.30
N GLU A 139 5.38 -8.08 -13.79
CA GLU A 139 6.72 -8.66 -13.62
C GLU A 139 6.70 -9.76 -12.54
N ILE A 140 6.01 -9.48 -11.43
CA ILE A 140 5.85 -10.42 -10.31
C ILE A 140 5.05 -11.66 -10.77
N ASP A 141 3.96 -11.45 -11.49
CA ASP A 141 3.12 -12.53 -12.01
C ASP A 141 3.88 -13.38 -13.03
N ALA A 142 4.65 -12.76 -13.95
CA ALA A 142 5.49 -13.48 -14.91
C ALA A 142 6.56 -14.34 -14.22
N LEU A 143 7.22 -13.84 -13.18
CA LEU A 143 8.17 -14.62 -12.40
C LEU A 143 7.47 -15.76 -11.64
N THR A 144 6.26 -15.52 -11.11
CA THR A 144 5.47 -16.53 -10.41
C THR A 144 5.13 -17.70 -11.35
N GLU A 145 4.64 -17.40 -12.56
CA GLU A 145 4.32 -18.40 -13.58
C GLU A 145 5.58 -19.19 -13.99
N ALA A 146 6.70 -18.51 -14.23
CA ALA A 146 7.94 -19.17 -14.58
C ALA A 146 8.48 -20.07 -13.46
N LEU A 147 8.36 -19.67 -12.19
CA LEU A 147 8.79 -20.48 -11.05
C LEU A 147 7.85 -21.65 -10.74
N ALA A 148 6.60 -21.61 -11.17
CA ALA A 148 5.66 -22.71 -11.02
C ALA A 148 6.18 -24.01 -11.68
N GLU A 149 6.89 -23.90 -12.82
CA GLU A 149 7.54 -25.05 -13.49
C GLU A 149 8.69 -25.65 -12.68
N TYR A 150 9.18 -24.93 -11.68
CA TYR A 150 10.32 -25.31 -10.84
C TYR A 150 9.93 -25.66 -9.39
N ASN A 151 8.71 -26.14 -9.19
CA ASN A 151 8.19 -26.54 -7.88
C ASN A 151 8.14 -25.36 -6.88
N LEU A 152 7.60 -24.21 -7.27
CA LEU A 152 7.32 -23.12 -6.34
C LEU A 152 6.49 -23.63 -5.16
N ILE A 153 7.06 -23.56 -3.94
CA ILE A 153 6.44 -24.08 -2.72
C ILE A 153 5.41 -23.09 -2.18
N GLU A 154 5.78 -21.81 -2.15
CA GLU A 154 4.95 -20.76 -1.57
C GLU A 154 5.27 -19.42 -2.22
N PHE A 155 4.25 -18.60 -2.40
CA PHE A 155 4.32 -17.26 -2.95
C PHE A 155 3.50 -16.30 -2.10
N VAL A 156 4.06 -15.14 -1.81
CA VAL A 156 3.37 -14.03 -1.13
C VAL A 156 3.73 -12.73 -1.82
N ARG A 157 2.74 -11.87 -2.03
CA ARG A 157 2.90 -10.53 -2.58
C ARG A 157 2.34 -9.49 -1.62
N SER A 158 3.06 -8.37 -1.44
CA SER A 158 2.58 -7.23 -0.66
C SER A 158 1.53 -6.44 -1.42
N ALA A 159 0.82 -5.58 -0.71
CA ALA A 159 0.09 -4.49 -1.33
C ALA A 159 1.07 -3.45 -1.93
N ARG A 160 0.56 -2.63 -2.84
CA ARG A 160 1.29 -1.54 -3.51
C ARG A 160 1.78 -0.49 -2.52
N ILE A 161 3.03 -0.07 -2.68
CA ILE A 161 3.55 1.21 -2.19
C ILE A 161 3.71 2.16 -3.38
N ALA A 162 3.41 3.44 -3.18
CA ALA A 162 3.44 4.41 -4.27
C ALA A 162 3.84 5.81 -3.79
N ILE A 163 4.53 6.56 -4.66
CA ILE A 163 4.81 7.98 -4.50
C ILE A 163 4.37 8.74 -5.76
N ILE A 164 3.91 9.97 -5.59
CA ILE A 164 3.50 10.83 -6.72
C ILE A 164 4.75 11.38 -7.40
N LYS A 165 4.86 11.24 -8.74
CA LYS A 165 6.04 11.66 -9.52
C LYS A 165 6.41 13.14 -9.32
N HIS A 166 5.42 14.02 -9.26
CA HIS A 166 5.60 15.47 -9.15
C HIS A 166 5.23 16.00 -7.76
N SER A 167 5.48 15.21 -6.71
CA SER A 167 5.26 15.64 -5.33
C SER A 167 6.41 16.50 -4.83
N GLU A 168 6.08 17.64 -4.20
CA GLU A 168 7.08 18.48 -3.51
C GLU A 168 7.55 17.90 -2.16
N GLY A 169 7.16 16.66 -1.88
CA GLY A 169 7.50 15.96 -0.65
C GLY A 169 6.46 16.13 0.47
N PHE A 170 6.46 15.18 1.39
CA PHE A 170 5.48 15.13 2.47
C PHE A 170 5.67 16.28 3.48
N HIS A 171 6.90 16.67 3.78
CA HIS A 171 7.18 17.75 4.72
C HIS A 171 6.61 19.10 4.32
N LYS A 172 6.53 19.40 3.01
CA LYS A 172 5.90 20.64 2.54
C LYS A 172 4.38 20.57 2.73
N LYS A 173 3.80 19.42 2.40
CA LYS A 173 2.37 19.16 2.61
C LYS A 173 1.99 19.20 4.08
N LEU A 174 2.85 18.71 4.97
CA LEU A 174 2.62 18.77 6.41
C LEU A 174 2.53 20.21 6.91
N LYS A 175 3.44 21.10 6.47
CA LYS A 175 3.37 22.53 6.80
C LYS A 175 2.07 23.19 6.32
N GLU A 176 1.60 22.81 5.12
CA GLU A 176 0.31 23.29 4.61
C GLU A 176 -0.86 22.82 5.48
N PHE A 177 -0.78 21.62 6.08
CA PHE A 177 -1.77 21.12 7.02
C PHE A 177 -1.70 21.83 8.37
N GLU A 178 -0.50 22.02 8.92
CA GLU A 178 -0.28 22.74 10.18
C GLU A 178 -0.69 24.22 10.09
N GLU A 179 -0.46 24.87 8.95
CA GLU A 179 -0.84 26.25 8.69
C GLU A 179 -2.35 26.40 8.40
N ALA A 180 -3.02 25.33 7.92
CA ALA A 180 -4.46 25.33 7.63
C ALA A 180 -5.33 25.08 8.88
N GLU A 181 -4.79 24.54 9.96
CA GLU A 181 -5.50 24.40 11.24
C GLU A 181 -5.31 25.68 12.09
N PRO A 182 -6.38 26.47 12.37
CA PRO A 182 -6.33 27.43 13.44
C PRO A 182 -6.20 26.64 14.76
N ALA A 183 -5.11 26.87 15.49
CA ALA A 183 -4.74 26.32 16.79
C ALA A 183 -5.90 25.62 17.53
N ALA A 184 -6.17 24.36 17.22
CA ALA A 184 -7.01 23.51 18.03
C ALA A 184 -6.21 23.13 19.27
N GLU A 185 -6.75 23.44 20.44
CA GLU A 185 -6.22 23.07 21.75
C GLU A 185 -5.71 21.62 21.72
N VAL A 186 -4.50 21.43 22.21
CA VAL A 186 -3.90 20.12 22.47
C VAL A 186 -4.89 19.29 23.29
N VAL A 187 -5.63 18.44 22.63
CA VAL A 187 -6.46 17.44 23.31
C VAL A 187 -5.47 16.41 23.89
N GLU A 188 -5.14 16.63 25.15
CA GLU A 188 -4.40 15.67 25.97
C GLU A 188 -4.97 14.26 25.74
N ASN A 189 -4.13 13.36 25.27
CA ASN A 189 -4.51 12.01 24.86
C ASN A 189 -4.94 11.18 26.08
N ARG A 190 -6.21 11.31 26.49
CA ARG A 190 -6.81 10.68 27.68
C ARG A 190 -6.81 9.14 27.65
N TYR A 191 -6.26 8.53 26.62
CA TYR A 191 -6.23 7.07 26.46
C TYR A 191 -4.93 6.41 26.92
N LEU A 192 -3.83 7.16 27.10
CA LEU A 192 -2.56 6.59 27.57
C LEU A 192 -2.48 6.41 29.10
N ASP A 193 -3.29 7.14 29.86
CA ASP A 193 -3.25 7.09 31.35
C ASP A 193 -4.08 5.96 31.98
N LYS A 194 -4.68 5.05 31.23
CA LYS A 194 -5.51 3.96 31.79
C LYS A 194 -4.92 2.56 31.71
N GLN A 195 -3.70 2.38 31.19
CA GLN A 195 -3.11 1.04 31.09
C GLN A 195 -2.30 0.60 32.31
N ASP A 196 -2.03 1.45 33.31
CA ASP A 196 -1.20 1.09 34.46
C ASP A 196 -1.96 0.65 35.73
N LYS A 197 -3.26 0.34 35.65
CA LYS A 197 -4.03 -0.05 36.86
C LYS A 197 -4.87 -1.32 36.78
N VAL A 198 -4.55 -2.25 35.92
CA VAL A 198 -5.21 -3.58 35.98
C VAL A 198 -4.19 -4.67 35.73
N PHE A 199 -3.37 -4.98 36.71
CA PHE A 199 -2.81 -6.30 37.00
C PHE A 199 -1.97 -6.25 38.28
N THR A 200 -2.66 -6.22 39.41
CA THR A 200 -2.15 -6.72 40.68
C THR A 200 -3.31 -7.35 41.42
N MET A 201 -3.49 -8.65 41.22
CA MET A 201 -3.96 -9.65 42.16
C MET A 201 -3.51 -11.02 41.66
#